data_6df727ba5180e01ec21b7b05af339d66
#
_entry.id   6df727ba5180e01ec21b7b05af339d66
#
_cell.length_a   1.000
_cell.length_b   1.000
_cell.length_c   1.000
_cell.angle_alpha   90.00
_cell.angle_beta   90.00
_cell.angle_gamma   90.00
#
_symmetry.space_group_name_H-M   'P 1'
#
loop_
_entity.id
_entity.type
_entity.pdbx_description
1 polymer ?
#
loop_
_entity_poly.entity_id
_entity_poly.type
_entity_poly.pdbx_seq_one_letter_code
_entity_poly.pdbx_strand_id
1 'polypeptide(L)'
;MSGSPYEYPKEYDVIVVGGGHAGCEAALAAARMGRSTLLLTINADAIGLMSCNPAIGGLAKGHLVREIDALGGEMGRNIDATGVQFRQLNTSKGPAVRSSRAQADKQLYRLRMKKALEATYGLDVKQAIVDAVVVDGGAAAGVDTNLDVRYRGETVVLCPGTFMKGLVHVGLVSYPAGRAGDFPSMRLSDSLRRLGFSVGRLKTGTTPRLDAKTIDFSKTVRQEGDNRPVPFSFDTVAIHRPQLPCFMTYTNAATHD
;
A
#
# COMPACT_ATOMS: atom_id res chain seq x y z
N MET A 1 1.30 8.61 34.50
CA MET A 1 0.87 7.27 34.95
C MET A 1 1.66 6.27 34.10
N SER A 2 2.69 5.64 34.69
CA SER A 2 3.53 4.62 34.02
C SER A 2 3.14 3.24 34.54
N GLY A 3 1.92 2.81 34.26
CA GLY A 3 1.55 1.41 34.39
C GLY A 3 2.13 0.61 33.22
N SER A 4 2.27 -0.71 33.39
CA SER A 4 2.55 -1.58 32.27
C SER A 4 1.37 -1.53 31.28
N PRO A 5 1.61 -1.62 29.95
CA PRO A 5 0.52 -1.63 28.98
C PRO A 5 -0.40 -2.83 29.22
N TYR A 6 -1.68 -2.68 28.87
CA TYR A 6 -2.62 -3.80 28.90
C TYR A 6 -2.20 -4.86 27.88
N GLU A 7 -1.98 -6.08 28.33
CA GLU A 7 -1.67 -7.19 27.43
C GLU A 7 -2.96 -7.73 26.80
N TYR A 8 -3.01 -7.72 25.49
CA TYR A 8 -4.14 -8.29 24.74
C TYR A 8 -4.14 -9.83 24.90
N PRO A 9 -5.27 -10.48 25.23
CA PRO A 9 -5.27 -11.88 25.67
C PRO A 9 -4.99 -12.90 24.56
N LYS A 10 -5.06 -12.52 23.30
CA LYS A 10 -4.73 -13.41 22.15
C LYS A 10 -3.30 -13.14 21.71
N GLU A 11 -2.54 -14.22 21.58
CA GLU A 11 -1.21 -14.21 20.95
C GLU A 11 -1.29 -14.54 19.45
N TYR A 12 -0.34 -14.05 18.69
CA TYR A 12 -0.28 -14.22 17.25
C TYR A 12 1.07 -14.81 16.80
N ASP A 13 1.06 -15.61 15.74
CA ASP A 13 2.31 -16.03 15.10
C ASP A 13 2.96 -14.85 14.37
N VAL A 14 2.14 -14.00 13.72
CA VAL A 14 2.61 -12.89 12.90
C VAL A 14 1.82 -11.62 13.20
N ILE A 15 2.51 -10.55 13.49
CA ILE A 15 1.95 -9.19 13.59
C ILE A 15 2.46 -8.35 12.40
N VAL A 16 1.54 -7.87 11.57
CA VAL A 16 1.85 -6.98 10.45
C VAL A 16 1.46 -5.55 10.80
N VAL A 17 2.40 -4.62 10.69
CA VAL A 17 2.21 -3.21 11.01
C VAL A 17 2.10 -2.39 9.73
N GLY A 18 0.91 -1.88 9.45
CA GLY A 18 0.61 -1.02 8.31
C GLY A 18 -0.28 -1.69 7.27
N GLY A 19 -1.49 -1.16 7.06
CA GLY A 19 -2.51 -1.63 6.10
C GLY A 19 -2.35 -1.10 4.66
N GLY A 20 -1.12 -0.75 4.24
CA GLY A 20 -0.80 -0.44 2.85
C GLY A 20 -0.66 -1.69 1.99
N HIS A 21 -0.28 -1.54 0.71
CA HIS A 21 -0.19 -2.67 -0.21
C HIS A 21 0.72 -3.80 0.31
N ALA A 22 1.93 -3.46 0.79
CA ALA A 22 2.86 -4.44 1.31
C ALA A 22 2.33 -5.18 2.55
N GLY A 23 1.69 -4.45 3.48
CA GLY A 23 1.12 -5.06 4.66
C GLY A 23 -0.10 -5.93 4.37
N CYS A 24 -0.94 -5.53 3.41
CA CYS A 24 -2.06 -6.37 2.96
C CYS A 24 -1.54 -7.71 2.41
N GLU A 25 -0.53 -7.68 1.54
CA GLU A 25 0.06 -8.91 0.98
C GLU A 25 0.73 -9.76 2.07
N ALA A 26 1.50 -9.16 2.98
CA ALA A 26 2.15 -9.88 4.08
C ALA A 26 1.13 -10.55 5.01
N ALA A 27 0.06 -9.84 5.38
CA ALA A 27 -0.98 -10.36 6.26
C ALA A 27 -1.77 -11.50 5.61
N LEU A 28 -2.16 -11.34 4.33
CA LEU A 28 -2.85 -12.38 3.57
C LEU A 28 -1.96 -13.61 3.38
N ALA A 29 -0.68 -13.42 3.06
CA ALA A 29 0.27 -14.52 2.90
C ALA A 29 0.40 -15.33 4.20
N ALA A 30 0.66 -14.68 5.33
CA ALA A 30 0.79 -15.33 6.62
C ALA A 30 -0.48 -16.11 7.01
N ALA A 31 -1.65 -15.49 6.89
CA ALA A 31 -2.93 -16.14 7.22
C ALA A 31 -3.23 -17.32 6.28
N ARG A 32 -2.99 -17.18 4.96
CA ARG A 32 -3.17 -18.28 3.99
C ARG A 32 -2.21 -19.44 4.20
N MET A 33 -1.07 -19.20 4.84
CA MET A 33 -0.14 -20.23 5.32
C MET A 33 -0.59 -20.86 6.63
N GLY A 34 -1.77 -20.54 7.15
CA GLY A 34 -2.33 -21.09 8.38
C GLY A 34 -1.79 -20.46 9.68
N ARG A 35 -1.17 -19.28 9.59
CA ARG A 35 -0.65 -18.57 10.78
C ARG A 35 -1.69 -17.67 11.39
N SER A 36 -1.80 -17.68 12.73
CA SER A 36 -2.58 -16.69 13.46
C SER A 36 -1.97 -15.29 13.25
N THR A 37 -2.68 -14.43 12.52
CA THR A 37 -2.11 -13.18 12.03
C THR A 37 -2.90 -11.97 12.53
N LEU A 38 -2.20 -10.92 12.94
CA LEU A 38 -2.76 -9.62 13.28
C LEU A 38 -2.26 -8.57 12.29
N LEU A 39 -3.16 -7.85 11.63
CA LEU A 39 -2.86 -6.63 10.88
C LEU A 39 -3.24 -5.42 11.71
N LEU A 40 -2.26 -4.59 12.07
CA LEU A 40 -2.46 -3.29 12.71
C LEU A 40 -2.37 -2.17 11.69
N THR A 41 -3.40 -1.34 11.62
CA THR A 41 -3.44 -0.18 10.73
C THR A 41 -3.89 1.08 11.46
N ILE A 42 -3.40 2.23 11.06
CA ILE A 42 -3.80 3.52 11.66
C ILE A 42 -5.27 3.83 11.38
N ASN A 43 -5.74 3.44 10.19
CA ASN A 43 -7.12 3.66 9.77
C ASN A 43 -7.59 2.45 8.96
N ALA A 44 -8.57 1.72 9.50
CA ALA A 44 -9.15 0.53 8.87
C ALA A 44 -9.91 0.84 7.57
N ASP A 45 -10.40 2.07 7.41
CA ASP A 45 -11.06 2.51 6.18
C ASP A 45 -10.09 2.97 5.09
N ALA A 46 -8.80 3.04 5.40
CA ALA A 46 -7.75 3.42 4.47
C ALA A 46 -6.86 2.23 4.03
N ILE A 47 -7.26 1.01 4.32
CA ILE A 47 -6.55 -0.20 3.89
C ILE A 47 -6.44 -0.24 2.36
N GLY A 48 -5.24 -0.52 1.84
CA GLY A 48 -4.99 -0.59 0.39
C GLY A 48 -5.19 0.73 -0.36
N LEU A 49 -5.27 1.86 0.33
CA LEU A 49 -5.50 3.17 -0.29
C LEU A 49 -4.32 3.59 -1.18
N MET A 50 -4.62 3.92 -2.43
CA MET A 50 -3.68 4.46 -3.41
C MET A 50 -3.53 5.98 -3.23
N SER A 51 -2.60 6.40 -2.37
CA SER A 51 -2.41 7.81 -2.03
C SER A 51 -1.64 8.62 -3.07
N CYS A 52 -0.75 7.99 -3.84
CA CYS A 52 0.04 8.67 -4.87
C CYS A 52 -0.67 8.60 -6.24
N ASN A 53 -0.59 7.48 -6.92
CA ASN A 53 -1.22 7.24 -8.22
C ASN A 53 -2.30 6.17 -8.10
N PRO A 54 -3.42 6.30 -8.83
CA PRO A 54 -4.42 5.24 -8.92
C PRO A 54 -3.97 4.16 -9.89
N ALA A 55 -2.76 3.62 -9.72
CA ALA A 55 -2.18 2.68 -10.66
C ALA A 55 -1.43 1.55 -9.98
N ILE A 56 -1.52 0.36 -10.56
CA ILE A 56 -0.72 -0.81 -10.23
C ILE A 56 0.20 -1.14 -11.40
N GLY A 57 1.42 -1.60 -11.10
CA GLY A 57 2.38 -2.00 -12.11
C GLY A 57 3.20 -0.85 -12.68
N GLY A 58 3.58 -0.99 -13.94
CA GLY A 58 4.60 -0.17 -14.58
C GLY A 58 5.94 -0.88 -14.58
N LEU A 59 6.97 -0.24 -15.15
CA LEU A 59 8.32 -0.83 -15.27
C LEU A 59 8.85 -1.27 -13.90
N ALA A 60 9.42 -2.45 -13.80
CA ALA A 60 9.82 -3.17 -12.60
C ALA A 60 8.64 -3.53 -11.67
N LYS A 61 7.76 -2.59 -11.34
CA LYS A 61 6.62 -2.82 -10.43
C LYS A 61 5.65 -3.88 -10.95
N GLY A 62 5.37 -3.88 -12.27
CA GLY A 62 4.49 -4.87 -12.88
C GLY A 62 5.06 -6.29 -12.80
N HIS A 63 6.38 -6.44 -12.87
CA HIS A 63 7.05 -7.73 -12.68
C HIS A 63 6.85 -8.24 -11.25
N LEU A 64 7.11 -7.38 -10.25
CA LEU A 64 6.92 -7.73 -8.84
C LEU A 64 5.46 -8.13 -8.51
N VAL A 65 4.47 -7.42 -9.09
CA VAL A 65 3.06 -7.79 -8.89
C VAL A 65 2.77 -9.19 -9.41
N ARG A 66 3.31 -9.55 -10.57
CA ARG A 66 3.14 -10.91 -11.14
C ARG A 66 3.88 -11.98 -10.34
N GLU A 67 5.07 -11.68 -9.82
CA GLU A 67 5.81 -12.58 -8.93
C GLU A 67 5.02 -12.84 -7.64
N ILE A 68 4.46 -11.79 -7.03
CA ILE A 68 3.60 -11.89 -5.83
C ILE A 68 2.34 -12.70 -6.16
N ASP A 69 1.70 -12.45 -7.32
CA ASP A 69 0.51 -13.19 -7.76
C ASP A 69 0.81 -14.68 -7.95
N ALA A 70 1.95 -15.02 -8.56
CA ALA A 70 2.38 -16.42 -8.73
C ALA A 70 2.56 -17.17 -7.39
N LEU A 71 2.78 -16.44 -6.30
CA LEU A 71 2.83 -16.96 -4.93
C LEU A 71 1.47 -16.90 -4.21
N GLY A 72 0.39 -16.58 -4.91
CA GLY A 72 -0.97 -16.52 -4.36
C GLY A 72 -1.35 -15.16 -3.76
N GLY A 73 -0.68 -14.06 -4.15
CA GLY A 73 -0.98 -12.70 -3.71
C GLY A 73 -2.34 -12.19 -4.17
N GLU A 74 -2.78 -11.08 -3.61
CA GLU A 74 -4.11 -10.50 -3.85
C GLU A 74 -4.08 -9.28 -4.80
N MET A 75 -2.95 -8.59 -4.88
CA MET A 75 -2.85 -7.33 -5.64
C MET A 75 -3.19 -7.50 -7.12
N GLY A 76 -2.70 -8.59 -7.75
CA GLY A 76 -2.99 -8.94 -9.14
C GLY A 76 -4.48 -9.18 -9.37
N ARG A 77 -5.10 -10.02 -8.55
CA ARG A 77 -6.55 -10.31 -8.59
C ARG A 77 -7.40 -9.06 -8.32
N ASN A 78 -6.95 -8.23 -7.38
CA ASN A 78 -7.67 -7.01 -7.02
C ASN A 78 -7.66 -5.99 -8.15
N ILE A 79 -6.50 -5.74 -8.78
CA ILE A 79 -6.44 -4.79 -9.88
C ILE A 79 -7.18 -5.28 -11.12
N ASP A 80 -7.17 -6.57 -11.42
CA ASP A 80 -7.94 -7.14 -12.53
C ASP A 80 -9.45 -6.93 -12.36
N ALA A 81 -9.94 -7.02 -11.11
CA ALA A 81 -11.34 -6.78 -10.79
C ALA A 81 -11.73 -5.29 -10.70
N THR A 82 -10.78 -4.38 -10.52
CA THR A 82 -11.07 -2.96 -10.19
C THR A 82 -10.37 -1.96 -11.11
N GLY A 83 -9.55 -2.44 -12.05
CA GLY A 83 -8.87 -1.61 -13.04
C GLY A 83 -9.83 -0.95 -14.01
N VAL A 84 -9.50 0.25 -14.45
CA VAL A 84 -10.27 1.04 -15.43
C VAL A 84 -9.51 1.28 -16.72
N GLN A 85 -8.23 0.98 -16.77
CA GLN A 85 -7.42 0.96 -17.99
C GLN A 85 -6.23 0.02 -17.79
N PHE A 86 -5.97 -0.82 -18.80
CA PHE A 86 -4.85 -1.77 -18.81
C PHE A 86 -3.98 -1.53 -20.02
N ARG A 87 -2.67 -1.54 -19.82
CA ARG A 87 -1.69 -1.37 -20.88
C ARG A 87 -0.45 -2.23 -20.65
N GLN A 88 0.05 -2.83 -21.74
CA GLN A 88 1.40 -3.39 -21.77
C GLN A 88 2.38 -2.29 -22.20
N LEU A 89 3.37 -2.04 -21.36
CA LEU A 89 4.45 -1.09 -21.62
C LEU A 89 5.62 -1.77 -22.30
N ASN A 90 6.40 -1.01 -23.07
CA ASN A 90 7.60 -1.49 -23.76
C ASN A 90 7.36 -2.66 -24.73
N THR A 91 6.21 -2.71 -25.38
CA THR A 91 5.86 -3.79 -26.32
C THR A 91 6.78 -3.88 -27.53
N SER A 92 7.42 -2.77 -27.92
CA SER A 92 8.43 -2.72 -28.99
C SER A 92 9.83 -3.19 -28.57
N LYS A 93 10.02 -3.50 -27.28
CA LYS A 93 11.29 -3.97 -26.71
C LYS A 93 11.22 -5.45 -26.36
N GLY A 94 12.34 -6.03 -25.94
CA GLY A 94 12.40 -7.44 -25.57
C GLY A 94 11.47 -7.83 -24.41
N PRO A 95 11.12 -9.13 -24.29
CA PRO A 95 10.17 -9.62 -23.28
C PRO A 95 10.52 -9.26 -21.82
N ALA A 96 11.81 -9.23 -21.50
CA ALA A 96 12.29 -8.95 -20.16
C ALA A 96 11.93 -7.54 -19.62
N VAL A 97 11.67 -6.59 -20.50
CA VAL A 97 11.30 -5.22 -20.14
C VAL A 97 9.84 -4.87 -20.41
N ARG A 98 9.06 -5.83 -20.94
CA ARG A 98 7.60 -5.66 -21.05
C ARG A 98 6.97 -5.71 -19.68
N SER A 99 6.09 -4.80 -19.37
CA SER A 99 5.47 -4.70 -18.06
C SER A 99 4.03 -4.25 -18.15
N SER A 100 3.18 -4.92 -17.39
CA SER A 100 1.78 -4.54 -17.26
C SER A 100 1.63 -3.30 -16.38
N ARG A 101 0.72 -2.41 -16.76
CA ARG A 101 0.27 -1.28 -15.95
C ARG A 101 -1.24 -1.15 -16.06
N ALA A 102 -1.91 -0.96 -14.92
CA ALA A 102 -3.33 -0.66 -14.89
C ALA A 102 -3.60 0.59 -14.07
N GLN A 103 -4.55 1.41 -14.53
CA GLN A 103 -5.19 2.45 -13.73
C GLN A 103 -6.34 1.82 -12.95
N ALA A 104 -6.49 2.19 -11.70
CA ALA A 104 -7.49 1.63 -10.79
C ALA A 104 -8.65 2.58 -10.52
N ASP A 105 -9.84 2.04 -10.37
CA ASP A 105 -10.85 2.67 -9.52
C ASP A 105 -10.38 2.55 -8.06
N LYS A 106 -9.87 3.64 -7.49
CA LYS A 106 -9.28 3.65 -6.14
C LYS A 106 -10.25 3.20 -5.06
N GLN A 107 -11.52 3.55 -5.20
CA GLN A 107 -12.53 3.23 -4.19
C GLN A 107 -12.85 1.74 -4.23
N LEU A 108 -13.11 1.21 -5.41
CA LEU A 108 -13.38 -0.22 -5.57
C LEU A 108 -12.17 -1.08 -5.17
N TYR A 109 -10.94 -0.66 -5.54
CA TYR A 109 -9.72 -1.36 -5.16
C TYR A 109 -9.59 -1.47 -3.63
N ARG A 110 -9.76 -0.34 -2.93
CA ARG A 110 -9.68 -0.26 -1.47
C ARG A 110 -10.74 -1.15 -0.81
N LEU A 111 -12.00 -1.01 -1.24
CA LEU A 111 -13.11 -1.78 -0.68
C LEU A 111 -12.91 -3.28 -0.88
N ARG A 112 -12.46 -3.69 -2.08
CA ARG A 112 -12.20 -5.09 -2.37
C ARG A 112 -11.02 -5.63 -1.56
N MET A 113 -9.93 -4.86 -1.40
CA MET A 113 -8.79 -5.27 -0.56
C MET A 113 -9.20 -5.43 0.90
N LYS A 114 -9.95 -4.46 1.46
CA LYS A 114 -10.47 -4.54 2.83
C LYS A 114 -11.33 -5.80 3.01
N LYS A 115 -12.25 -6.05 2.09
CA LYS A 115 -13.10 -7.26 2.12
C LYS A 115 -12.28 -8.55 2.07
N ALA A 116 -11.22 -8.60 1.25
CA ALA A 116 -10.35 -9.77 1.17
C ALA A 116 -9.66 -10.06 2.51
N LEU A 117 -9.16 -9.03 3.18
CA LEU A 117 -8.54 -9.17 4.51
C LEU A 117 -9.55 -9.62 5.57
N GLU A 118 -10.69 -8.95 5.65
CA GLU A 118 -11.73 -9.23 6.67
C GLU A 118 -12.39 -10.63 6.48
N ALA A 119 -12.39 -11.15 5.26
CA ALA A 119 -12.92 -12.47 4.95
C ALA A 119 -11.91 -13.61 5.14
N THR A 120 -10.64 -13.29 5.39
CA THR A 120 -9.58 -14.31 5.50
C THR A 120 -9.55 -14.91 6.89
N TYR A 121 -9.75 -16.22 6.99
CA TYR A 121 -9.68 -16.93 8.26
C TYR A 121 -8.28 -16.84 8.88
N GLY A 122 -8.22 -16.70 10.21
CA GLY A 122 -6.96 -16.59 10.94
C GLY A 122 -6.31 -15.20 10.89
N LEU A 123 -6.95 -14.22 10.23
CA LEU A 123 -6.49 -12.83 10.14
C LEU A 123 -7.40 -11.90 10.93
N ASP A 124 -6.86 -11.29 11.98
CA ASP A 124 -7.49 -10.19 12.70
C ASP A 124 -7.01 -8.84 12.16
N VAL A 125 -7.93 -7.92 11.94
CA VAL A 125 -7.62 -6.53 11.55
C VAL A 125 -8.03 -5.60 12.69
N LYS A 126 -7.06 -4.80 13.20
CA LYS A 126 -7.32 -3.85 14.29
C LYS A 126 -6.75 -2.48 13.96
N GLN A 127 -7.40 -1.45 14.48
CA GLN A 127 -6.97 -0.07 14.31
C GLN A 127 -6.17 0.40 15.52
N ALA A 128 -4.89 0.69 15.30
CA ALA A 128 -4.00 1.30 16.29
C ALA A 128 -2.75 1.87 15.58
N ILE A 129 -2.08 2.81 16.25
CA ILE A 129 -0.74 3.26 15.87
C ILE A 129 0.27 2.45 16.69
N VAL A 130 1.19 1.78 16.00
CA VAL A 130 2.29 1.07 16.67
C VAL A 130 3.38 2.07 17.04
N ASP A 131 3.72 2.10 18.31
CA ASP A 131 4.72 2.99 18.90
C ASP A 131 6.08 2.30 19.11
N ALA A 132 6.07 0.99 19.38
CA ALA A 132 7.30 0.25 19.62
C ALA A 132 7.20 -1.22 19.22
N VAL A 133 8.34 -1.79 18.86
CA VAL A 133 8.52 -3.24 18.80
C VAL A 133 8.99 -3.71 20.18
N VAL A 134 8.33 -4.74 20.69
CA VAL A 134 8.71 -5.41 21.94
C VAL A 134 9.74 -6.47 21.62
N VAL A 135 10.82 -6.51 22.40
CA VAL A 135 11.88 -7.52 22.29
C VAL A 135 12.01 -8.21 23.64
N ASP A 136 12.08 -9.52 23.62
CA ASP A 136 12.31 -10.36 24.79
C ASP A 136 13.35 -11.42 24.43
N GLY A 137 14.34 -11.64 25.30
CA GLY A 137 15.42 -12.60 25.05
C GLY A 137 16.21 -12.37 23.74
N GLY A 138 16.23 -11.13 23.20
CA GLY A 138 16.89 -10.80 21.94
C GLY A 138 16.06 -11.07 20.68
N ALA A 139 14.82 -11.56 20.81
CA ALA A 139 13.89 -11.81 19.71
C ALA A 139 12.68 -10.85 19.76
N ALA A 140 12.04 -10.62 18.62
CA ALA A 140 10.76 -9.92 18.58
C ALA A 140 9.72 -10.70 19.39
N ALA A 141 8.95 -10.01 20.23
CA ALA A 141 7.93 -10.59 21.10
C ALA A 141 6.57 -9.88 21.00
N GLY A 142 6.44 -8.93 20.08
CA GLY A 142 5.19 -8.20 19.87
C GLY A 142 5.37 -6.73 19.57
N VAL A 143 4.30 -5.96 19.80
CA VAL A 143 4.28 -4.52 19.60
C VAL A 143 3.47 -3.81 20.68
N ASP A 144 3.88 -2.58 21.02
CA ASP A 144 3.12 -1.65 21.86
C ASP A 144 2.45 -0.59 20.97
N THR A 145 1.24 -0.22 21.34
CA THR A 145 0.43 0.74 20.59
C THR A 145 0.20 2.04 21.37
N ASN A 146 -0.23 3.08 20.66
CA ASN A 146 -0.64 4.36 21.23
C ASN A 146 -1.89 4.29 22.14
N LEU A 147 -2.57 3.15 22.15
CA LEU A 147 -3.75 2.90 23.01
C LEU A 147 -3.37 2.22 24.34
N ASP A 148 -2.08 2.17 24.65
CA ASP A 148 -1.52 1.48 25.81
C ASP A 148 -1.88 -0.02 25.84
N VAL A 149 -1.96 -0.63 24.66
CA VAL A 149 -2.20 -2.07 24.45
C VAL A 149 -0.97 -2.70 23.86
N ARG A 150 -0.53 -3.80 24.47
CA ARG A 150 0.51 -4.70 23.96
C ARG A 150 -0.12 -5.89 23.26
N TYR A 151 0.30 -6.15 22.03
CA TYR A 151 0.00 -7.38 21.31
C TYR A 151 1.23 -8.27 21.29
N ARG A 152 1.11 -9.50 21.79
CA ARG A 152 2.18 -10.52 21.73
C ARG A 152 2.18 -11.21 20.38
N GLY A 153 3.37 -11.48 19.85
CA GLY A 153 3.54 -12.22 18.61
C GLY A 153 4.99 -12.61 18.35
N GLU A 154 5.18 -13.77 17.74
CA GLU A 154 6.50 -14.33 17.49
C GLU A 154 7.27 -13.62 16.37
N THR A 155 6.54 -13.04 15.40
CA THR A 155 7.12 -12.35 14.25
C THR A 155 6.45 -11.00 14.04
N VAL A 156 7.25 -9.97 13.77
CA VAL A 156 6.76 -8.62 13.46
C VAL A 156 7.22 -8.20 12.07
N VAL A 157 6.27 -7.92 11.18
CA VAL A 157 6.51 -7.42 9.83
C VAL A 157 6.15 -5.95 9.76
N LEU A 158 7.13 -5.08 9.51
CA LEU A 158 6.94 -3.63 9.49
C LEU A 158 6.73 -3.12 8.06
N CYS A 159 5.54 -2.60 7.79
CA CYS A 159 5.15 -2.01 6.50
C CYS A 159 4.62 -0.57 6.67
N PRO A 160 5.37 0.33 7.34
CA PRO A 160 4.87 1.63 7.78
C PRO A 160 4.70 2.65 6.65
N GLY A 161 5.17 2.37 5.44
CA GLY A 161 5.08 3.28 4.30
C GLY A 161 5.67 4.67 4.60
N THR A 162 4.86 5.72 4.42
CA THR A 162 5.25 7.12 4.64
C THR A 162 4.94 7.63 6.04
N PHE A 163 4.56 6.76 6.99
CA PHE A 163 3.97 7.18 8.27
C PHE A 163 4.99 7.40 9.41
N MET A 164 6.17 6.73 9.40
CA MET A 164 7.18 6.90 10.46
C MET A 164 7.73 8.32 10.48
N LYS A 165 7.36 9.11 11.50
CA LYS A 165 7.64 10.56 11.58
C LYS A 165 7.37 11.26 10.26
N GLY A 166 6.23 10.89 9.61
CA GLY A 166 5.85 11.42 8.32
C GLY A 166 5.73 12.94 8.34
N LEU A 167 6.18 13.57 7.27
CA LEU A 167 6.09 15.01 7.05
C LEU A 167 5.54 15.26 5.66
N VAL A 168 4.38 15.88 5.58
CA VAL A 168 3.74 16.28 4.32
C VAL A 168 4.15 17.69 3.97
N HIS A 169 4.49 17.92 2.71
CA HIS A 169 4.80 19.22 2.14
C HIS A 169 3.73 19.61 1.13
N VAL A 170 3.20 20.82 1.24
CA VAL A 170 2.27 21.43 0.28
C VAL A 170 2.82 22.82 -0.06
N GLY A 171 3.49 22.94 -1.19
CA GLY A 171 4.29 24.13 -1.50
C GLY A 171 5.38 24.34 -0.44
N LEU A 172 5.40 25.52 0.16
CA LEU A 172 6.37 25.89 1.21
C LEU A 172 5.90 25.51 2.63
N VAL A 173 4.67 25.03 2.79
CA VAL A 173 4.12 24.63 4.10
C VAL A 173 4.39 23.15 4.34
N SER A 174 4.73 22.80 5.58
CA SER A 174 4.86 21.40 5.99
C SER A 174 4.23 21.16 7.35
N TYR A 175 3.72 19.93 7.55
CA TYR A 175 3.11 19.51 8.81
C TYR A 175 3.28 18.00 9.03
N PRO A 176 3.30 17.54 10.30
CA PRO A 176 3.40 16.12 10.61
C PRO A 176 2.17 15.35 10.13
N ALA A 177 2.35 14.43 9.21
CA ALA A 177 1.31 13.51 8.74
C ALA A 177 1.97 12.34 7.99
N GLY A 178 1.37 11.17 8.05
CA GLY A 178 1.79 10.04 7.22
C GLY A 178 1.31 10.17 5.78
N ARG A 179 0.16 10.81 5.63
CA ARG A 179 -0.54 11.17 4.38
C ARG A 179 -1.45 12.36 4.70
N ALA A 180 -1.85 13.15 3.71
CA ALA A 180 -2.78 14.25 3.94
C ALA A 180 -4.08 13.72 4.60
N GLY A 181 -4.41 14.27 5.77
CA GLY A 181 -5.55 13.86 6.59
C GLY A 181 -5.33 12.66 7.53
N ASP A 182 -4.15 12.06 7.55
CA ASP A 182 -3.84 10.91 8.42
C ASP A 182 -2.69 11.23 9.39
N PHE A 183 -2.83 10.78 10.63
CA PHE A 183 -1.80 10.96 11.66
C PHE A 183 -0.52 10.18 11.33
N PRO A 184 0.67 10.70 11.68
CA PRO A 184 1.93 9.98 11.56
C PRO A 184 2.15 9.06 12.76
N SER A 185 2.96 8.01 12.58
CA SER A 185 3.55 7.25 13.70
C SER A 185 4.81 7.95 14.18
N MET A 186 4.75 8.59 15.35
CA MET A 186 5.84 9.44 15.86
C MET A 186 6.93 8.67 16.61
N ARG A 187 6.61 7.52 17.21
CA ARG A 187 7.50 6.82 18.15
C ARG A 187 8.20 5.61 17.57
N LEU A 188 7.61 4.95 16.58
CA LEU A 188 8.12 3.68 16.04
C LEU A 188 9.56 3.79 15.52
N SER A 189 9.91 4.88 14.81
CA SER A 189 11.28 5.08 14.32
C SER A 189 12.32 5.25 15.43
N ASP A 190 11.92 5.82 16.58
CA ASP A 190 12.81 5.94 17.73
C ASP A 190 12.95 4.59 18.44
N SER A 191 11.89 3.79 18.49
CA SER A 191 11.96 2.40 18.96
C SER A 191 12.96 1.58 18.15
N LEU A 192 12.90 1.67 16.82
CA LEU A 192 13.85 0.96 15.94
C LEU A 192 15.30 1.42 16.16
N ARG A 193 15.54 2.73 16.35
CA ARG A 193 16.89 3.24 16.68
C ARG A 193 17.42 2.68 17.99
N ARG A 194 16.57 2.60 19.02
CA ARG A 194 16.96 2.01 20.32
C ARG A 194 17.31 0.53 20.20
N LEU A 195 16.72 -0.17 19.24
CA LEU A 195 17.04 -1.56 18.90
C LEU A 195 18.28 -1.71 18.00
N GLY A 196 18.97 -0.60 17.69
CA GLY A 196 20.21 -0.62 16.90
C GLY A 196 20.03 -0.48 15.38
N PHE A 197 18.80 -0.29 14.88
CA PHE A 197 18.59 -0.11 13.44
C PHE A 197 18.96 1.31 12.99
N SER A 198 19.66 1.41 11.86
CA SER A 198 19.86 2.68 11.16
C SER A 198 18.58 3.11 10.48
N VAL A 199 18.11 4.32 10.80
CA VAL A 199 16.88 4.88 10.23
C VAL A 199 17.21 6.18 9.51
N GLY A 200 17.00 6.21 8.19
CA GLY A 200 17.17 7.37 7.33
C GLY A 200 15.86 8.02 6.95
N ARG A 201 15.94 9.16 6.27
CA ARG A 201 14.78 9.85 5.70
C ARG A 201 14.76 9.69 4.18
N LEU A 202 13.61 9.27 3.68
CA LEU A 202 13.34 9.19 2.25
C LEU A 202 12.25 10.21 1.88
N LYS A 203 12.26 10.65 0.62
CA LYS A 203 11.27 11.55 0.04
C LYS A 203 10.50 10.81 -1.04
N THR A 204 9.18 10.97 -1.07
CA THR A 204 8.33 10.57 -2.19
C THR A 204 7.58 11.78 -2.73
N GLY A 205 7.23 11.74 -4.02
CA GLY A 205 6.43 12.78 -4.67
C GLY A 205 5.02 12.28 -4.92
N THR A 206 4.04 13.19 -4.75
CA THR A 206 2.65 12.95 -5.12
C THR A 206 2.32 13.80 -6.34
N THR A 207 1.70 13.21 -7.35
CA THR A 207 1.23 13.96 -8.52
C THR A 207 0.14 14.95 -8.13
N PRO A 208 0.06 16.11 -8.80
CA PRO A 208 -0.99 17.09 -8.54
C PRO A 208 -2.38 16.47 -8.79
N ARG A 209 -3.36 16.95 -8.03
CA ARG A 209 -4.78 16.62 -8.22
C ARG A 209 -5.44 17.83 -8.85
N LEU A 210 -5.91 17.65 -10.08
CA LEU A 210 -6.56 18.70 -10.84
C LEU A 210 -8.07 18.48 -10.82
N ASP A 211 -8.84 19.59 -10.81
CA ASP A 211 -10.27 19.50 -11.03
C ASP A 211 -10.51 19.25 -12.54
N ALA A 212 -11.13 18.12 -12.86
CA ALA A 212 -11.41 17.73 -14.23
C ALA A 212 -12.25 18.78 -15.01
N LYS A 213 -13.04 19.58 -14.31
CA LYS A 213 -13.84 20.67 -14.92
C LYS A 213 -12.98 21.82 -15.44
N THR A 214 -11.74 21.94 -14.98
CA THR A 214 -10.80 22.99 -15.39
C THR A 214 -9.85 22.53 -16.49
N ILE A 215 -9.93 21.28 -16.92
CA ILE A 215 -9.03 20.71 -17.94
C ILE A 215 -9.64 20.90 -19.32
N ASP A 216 -8.89 21.55 -20.21
CA ASP A 216 -9.21 21.58 -21.64
C ASP A 216 -8.69 20.31 -22.31
N PHE A 217 -9.53 19.29 -22.34
CA PHE A 217 -9.18 18.00 -22.96
C PHE A 217 -8.88 18.08 -24.45
N SER A 218 -9.33 19.13 -25.16
CA SER A 218 -9.03 19.32 -26.57
C SER A 218 -7.54 19.58 -26.84
N LYS A 219 -6.80 20.04 -25.83
CA LYS A 219 -5.35 20.30 -25.88
C LYS A 219 -4.51 19.10 -25.41
N THR A 220 -5.14 17.96 -25.20
CA THR A 220 -4.47 16.75 -24.71
C THR A 220 -4.51 15.63 -25.74
N VAL A 221 -3.61 14.67 -25.62
CA VAL A 221 -3.60 13.49 -26.48
C VAL A 221 -4.31 12.34 -25.75
N ARG A 222 -5.43 11.88 -26.31
CA ARG A 222 -6.18 10.75 -25.77
C ARG A 222 -5.36 9.46 -25.91
N GLN A 223 -5.29 8.68 -24.85
CA GLN A 223 -4.57 7.42 -24.76
C GLN A 223 -5.52 6.32 -24.31
N GLU A 224 -5.85 5.41 -25.21
CA GLU A 224 -6.69 4.25 -24.93
C GLU A 224 -5.92 3.17 -24.15
N GLY A 225 -6.66 2.29 -23.48
CA GLY A 225 -6.15 1.01 -23.01
C GLY A 225 -5.90 0.04 -24.16
N ASP A 226 -5.30 -1.10 -23.86
CA ASP A 226 -5.08 -2.15 -24.86
C ASP A 226 -6.43 -2.77 -25.27
N ASN A 227 -6.62 -3.03 -26.56
CA ASN A 227 -7.85 -3.65 -27.08
C ASN A 227 -8.09 -5.06 -26.50
N ARG A 228 -7.02 -5.76 -26.17
CA ARG A 228 -7.03 -7.05 -25.48
C ARG A 228 -6.17 -6.95 -24.22
N PRO A 229 -6.75 -6.48 -23.12
CA PRO A 229 -6.00 -6.27 -21.89
C PRO A 229 -5.49 -7.61 -21.34
N VAL A 230 -4.22 -7.63 -21.00
CA VAL A 230 -3.58 -8.78 -20.35
C VAL A 230 -3.79 -8.66 -18.85
N PRO A 231 -4.43 -9.65 -18.19
CA PRO A 231 -4.58 -9.64 -16.73
C PRO A 231 -3.25 -9.63 -16.00
N PHE A 232 -3.24 -9.10 -14.78
CA PHE A 232 -2.10 -9.21 -13.87
C PHE A 232 -2.04 -10.59 -13.23
N SER A 233 -3.19 -11.10 -12.77
CA SER A 233 -3.26 -12.39 -12.12
C SER A 233 -3.27 -13.54 -13.12
N PHE A 234 -2.55 -14.60 -12.79
CA PHE A 234 -2.57 -15.86 -13.53
C PHE A 234 -3.91 -16.59 -13.40
N ASP A 235 -4.70 -16.28 -12.36
CA ASP A 235 -6.03 -16.86 -12.15
C ASP A 235 -7.13 -16.11 -12.92
N THR A 236 -6.85 -14.91 -13.43
CA THR A 236 -7.82 -14.11 -14.19
C THR A 236 -7.79 -14.48 -15.68
N VAL A 237 -8.86 -15.06 -16.16
CA VAL A 237 -8.96 -15.50 -17.56
C VAL A 237 -9.07 -14.31 -18.53
N ALA A 238 -9.88 -13.31 -18.19
CA ALA A 238 -10.09 -12.12 -19.02
C ALA A 238 -10.54 -10.91 -18.19
N ILE A 239 -10.27 -9.73 -18.72
CA ILE A 239 -10.75 -8.46 -18.18
C ILE A 239 -12.05 -8.08 -18.88
N HIS A 240 -13.15 -8.05 -18.14
CA HIS A 240 -14.49 -7.72 -18.66
C HIS A 240 -14.94 -6.29 -18.35
N ARG A 241 -14.14 -5.52 -17.64
CA ARG A 241 -14.49 -4.14 -17.26
C ARG A 241 -14.34 -3.20 -18.47
N PRO A 242 -15.27 -2.24 -18.62
CA PRO A 242 -15.09 -1.15 -19.57
C PRO A 242 -13.82 -0.38 -19.25
N GLN A 243 -13.04 -0.05 -20.28
CA GLN A 243 -11.84 0.75 -20.13
C GLN A 243 -12.13 2.24 -20.33
N LEU A 244 -11.48 3.08 -19.54
CA LEU A 244 -11.51 4.53 -19.66
C LEU A 244 -10.20 5.03 -20.28
N PRO A 245 -10.23 6.03 -21.17
CA PRO A 245 -9.01 6.61 -21.70
C PRO A 245 -8.28 7.44 -20.63
N CYS A 246 -6.96 7.49 -20.75
CA CYS A 246 -6.16 8.52 -20.12
C CYS A 246 -5.88 9.66 -21.12
N PHE A 247 -5.40 10.79 -20.61
CA PHE A 247 -5.07 11.95 -21.41
C PHE A 247 -3.65 12.38 -21.10
N MET A 248 -2.86 12.61 -22.14
CA MET A 248 -1.47 13.02 -22.00
C MET A 248 -1.32 14.49 -22.34
N THR A 249 -0.53 15.19 -21.54
CA THR A 249 -0.04 16.52 -21.82
C THR A 249 1.46 16.59 -21.53
N TYR A 250 2.09 17.67 -21.93
CA TYR A 250 3.53 17.85 -21.78
C TYR A 250 3.79 19.18 -21.04
N THR A 251 4.81 19.19 -20.20
CA THR A 251 5.36 20.43 -19.65
C THR A 251 6.22 21.14 -20.70
N ASN A 252 6.36 22.43 -20.56
CA ASN A 252 7.23 23.28 -21.39
C ASN A 252 8.01 24.25 -20.51
N ALA A 253 8.84 25.10 -21.11
CA ALA A 253 9.66 26.07 -20.37
C ALA A 253 8.83 26.90 -19.39
N ALA A 254 7.69 27.47 -19.83
CA ALA A 254 6.82 28.29 -18.97
C ALA A 254 6.15 27.50 -17.82
N THR A 255 6.19 26.18 -17.84
CA THR A 255 5.71 25.35 -16.73
C THR A 255 6.80 25.20 -15.64
N HIS A 256 8.08 25.37 -16.01
CA HIS A 256 9.23 25.16 -15.15
C HIS A 256 9.82 26.44 -14.59
N ASP A 257 9.51 27.60 -15.19
CA ASP A 257 9.84 28.94 -14.72
C ASP A 257 8.87 29.38 -13.59
#